data_f81be81d17184c8e06ca2b6afcb1b41b
#
_entry.id   f81be81d17184c8e06ca2b6afcb1b41b
#
_cell.length_a   1.000
_cell.length_b   1.000
_cell.length_c   1.000
_cell.angle_alpha   90.00
_cell.angle_beta   90.00
_cell.angle_gamma   90.00
#
_symmetry.space_group_name_H-M   'P 1'
#
loop_
_entity.id
_entity.type
_entity.pdbx_description
1 polymer ?
#
loop_
_entity_poly.entity_id
_entity_poly.type
_entity_poly.pdbx_seq_one_letter_code
_entity_poly.pdbx_strand_id
1 'polypeptide(L)'
;PDKSKLSKRKNPTSIDYYKDAGFVPEAVVNYLGMMGYTLPDQREIFTVQEMSSTFEIKRMSLGGPIFDIAKLKWLNGRYLREKLTREDVLRRMMEWKANPQFLNKILPLALPRLETFSDFFPLAQFLLNDVPNYEVDILAGKLEPGMAAKVLKIAEWELERMPAWNREGLSSLFQKIADTEELKLKQILPPFFVAVSGSCLLYTSPSP
;
A
#
# COMPACT_ATOMS: atom_id res chain seq x y z
N PRO A 1 -21.29 -3.32 -1.65
CA PRO A 1 -20.50 -2.14 -1.98
C PRO A 1 -21.33 -0.90 -1.67
N ASP A 2 -20.80 -0.07 -0.80
CA ASP A 2 -21.33 1.22 -0.47
C ASP A 2 -21.19 2.11 -1.71
N LYS A 3 -22.27 2.63 -2.26
CA LYS A 3 -22.29 3.53 -3.41
C LYS A 3 -21.77 4.94 -3.08
N SER A 4 -20.98 5.09 -2.03
CA SER A 4 -20.45 6.36 -1.62
C SER A 4 -19.38 6.87 -2.60
N LYS A 5 -19.28 8.19 -2.73
CA LYS A 5 -18.24 8.84 -3.54
C LYS A 5 -16.86 8.40 -3.06
N LEU A 6 -15.97 8.07 -4.00
CA LEU A 6 -14.54 7.87 -3.71
C LEU A 6 -14.02 9.06 -2.89
N SER A 7 -13.56 8.79 -1.69
CA SER A 7 -13.02 9.83 -0.82
C SER A 7 -11.58 9.44 -0.42
N LYS A 8 -10.73 10.46 -0.27
CA LYS A 8 -9.33 10.29 0.19
C LYS A 8 -9.21 9.55 1.52
N ARG A 9 -10.29 9.52 2.33
CA ARG A 9 -10.32 8.85 3.64
C ARG A 9 -10.64 7.36 3.57
N LYS A 10 -11.36 6.91 2.53
CA LYS A 10 -11.84 5.52 2.42
C LYS A 10 -11.12 4.72 1.33
N ASN A 11 -10.61 5.38 0.32
CA ASN A 11 -9.97 4.74 -0.82
C ASN A 11 -8.80 5.60 -1.31
N PRO A 12 -7.70 4.99 -1.73
CA PRO A 12 -6.61 5.72 -2.35
C PRO A 12 -7.10 6.36 -3.66
N THR A 13 -7.05 7.69 -3.70
CA THR A 13 -7.47 8.48 -4.87
C THR A 13 -6.28 9.14 -5.59
N SER A 14 -5.08 9.05 -5.02
CA SER A 14 -3.86 9.55 -5.65
C SER A 14 -3.34 8.58 -6.68
N ILE A 15 -2.90 9.09 -7.82
CA ILE A 15 -2.20 8.30 -8.85
C ILE A 15 -0.88 7.75 -8.28
N ASP A 16 -0.22 8.50 -7.42
CA ASP A 16 1.02 8.06 -6.78
C ASP A 16 0.85 6.76 -5.99
N TYR A 17 -0.31 6.59 -5.32
CA TYR A 17 -0.62 5.33 -4.66
C TYR A 17 -0.56 4.14 -5.62
N TYR A 18 -1.20 4.24 -6.80
CA TYR A 18 -1.20 3.14 -7.78
C TYR A 18 0.19 2.90 -8.39
N LYS A 19 0.95 3.97 -8.58
CA LYS A 19 2.34 3.88 -9.03
C LYS A 19 3.20 3.15 -7.98
N ASP A 20 3.08 3.52 -6.72
CA ASP A 20 3.84 2.93 -5.62
C ASP A 20 3.42 1.48 -5.35
N ALA A 21 2.13 1.16 -5.58
CA ALA A 21 1.60 -0.20 -5.56
C ALA A 21 2.01 -1.07 -6.77
N GLY A 22 2.72 -0.49 -7.74
CA GLY A 22 3.24 -1.22 -8.91
C GLY A 22 2.22 -1.48 -10.01
N PHE A 23 1.16 -0.68 -10.08
CA PHE A 23 0.27 -0.73 -11.26
C PHE A 23 0.95 -0.11 -12.47
N VAL A 24 0.80 -0.76 -13.63
CA VAL A 24 1.30 -0.20 -14.88
C VAL A 24 0.36 0.89 -15.40
N PRO A 25 0.88 2.03 -15.87
CA PRO A 25 0.06 3.17 -16.30
C PRO A 25 -1.01 2.79 -17.32
N GLU A 26 -0.66 1.93 -18.26
CA GLU A 26 -1.57 1.47 -19.32
C GLU A 26 -2.80 0.76 -18.77
N ALA A 27 -2.62 -0.07 -17.73
CA ALA A 27 -3.73 -0.76 -17.09
C ALA A 27 -4.63 0.22 -16.32
N VAL A 28 -4.05 1.20 -15.63
CA VAL A 28 -4.82 2.23 -14.92
C VAL A 28 -5.64 3.06 -15.90
N VAL A 29 -5.03 3.52 -16.98
CA VAL A 29 -5.72 4.32 -18.00
C VAL A 29 -6.82 3.51 -18.70
N ASN A 30 -6.55 2.26 -19.06
CA ASN A 30 -7.56 1.36 -19.65
C ASN A 30 -8.74 1.16 -18.68
N TYR A 31 -8.46 0.91 -17.40
CA TYR A 31 -9.48 0.73 -16.38
C TYR A 31 -10.37 1.98 -16.24
N LEU A 32 -9.77 3.16 -16.17
CA LEU A 32 -10.52 4.43 -16.12
C LEU A 32 -11.37 4.63 -17.37
N GLY A 33 -10.84 4.27 -18.54
CA GLY A 33 -11.60 4.27 -19.80
C GLY A 33 -12.84 3.36 -19.71
N MET A 34 -12.69 2.14 -19.21
CA MET A 34 -13.78 1.18 -19.03
C MET A 34 -14.87 1.68 -18.08
N MET A 35 -14.53 2.52 -17.12
CA MET A 35 -15.51 3.07 -16.17
C MET A 35 -16.53 4.00 -16.85
N GLY A 36 -16.16 4.64 -17.93
CA GLY A 36 -17.02 5.61 -18.63
C GLY A 36 -17.41 5.22 -20.04
N TYR A 37 -16.76 4.21 -20.61
CA TYR A 37 -16.92 3.88 -22.03
C TYR A 37 -16.84 2.36 -22.30
N THR A 38 -17.64 1.88 -23.22
CA THR A 38 -17.59 0.50 -23.70
C THR A 38 -17.28 0.50 -25.20
N LEU A 39 -16.21 -0.19 -25.62
CA LEU A 39 -15.86 -0.31 -27.03
C LEU A 39 -16.96 -1.00 -27.84
N PRO A 40 -17.04 -0.76 -29.17
CA PRO A 40 -18.04 -1.41 -30.03
C PRO A 40 -18.00 -2.95 -29.98
N ASP A 41 -16.81 -3.54 -29.89
CA ASP A 41 -16.58 -4.99 -29.82
C ASP A 41 -16.59 -5.54 -28.38
N GLN A 42 -16.90 -4.73 -27.39
CA GLN A 42 -17.04 -5.08 -25.96
C GLN A 42 -15.77 -5.65 -25.31
N ARG A 43 -14.61 -5.56 -25.96
CA ARG A 43 -13.35 -6.01 -25.35
C ARG A 43 -12.97 -5.09 -24.17
N GLU A 44 -12.38 -5.69 -23.17
CA GLU A 44 -11.99 -4.98 -21.94
C GLU A 44 -10.55 -4.46 -21.98
N ILE A 45 -9.69 -5.01 -22.84
CA ILE A 45 -8.30 -4.59 -22.98
C ILE A 45 -8.13 -3.79 -24.25
N PHE A 46 -7.78 -2.52 -24.09
CA PHE A 46 -7.61 -1.58 -25.20
C PHE A 46 -6.64 -0.46 -24.83
N THR A 47 -6.01 0.11 -25.83
CA THR A 47 -5.17 1.30 -25.70
C THR A 47 -6.01 2.58 -25.78
N VAL A 48 -5.43 3.71 -25.33
CA VAL A 48 -6.06 5.04 -25.51
C VAL A 48 -6.31 5.33 -27.00
N GLN A 49 -5.39 4.93 -27.86
CA GLN A 49 -5.51 5.13 -29.30
C GLN A 49 -6.69 4.36 -29.89
N GLU A 50 -6.85 3.10 -29.50
CA GLU A 50 -7.99 2.26 -29.93
C GLU A 50 -9.31 2.82 -29.41
N MET A 51 -9.37 3.24 -28.15
CA MET A 51 -10.53 3.90 -27.59
C MET A 51 -10.86 5.20 -28.34
N SER A 52 -9.85 6.05 -28.57
CA SER A 52 -10.01 7.33 -29.26
C SER A 52 -10.51 7.17 -30.71
N SER A 53 -10.00 6.16 -31.43
CA SER A 53 -10.39 5.90 -32.83
C SER A 53 -11.83 5.39 -32.99
N THR A 54 -12.38 4.79 -31.93
CA THR A 54 -13.74 4.24 -31.93
C THR A 54 -14.71 5.03 -31.04
N PHE A 55 -14.26 6.18 -30.54
CA PHE A 55 -15.01 6.95 -29.54
C PHE A 55 -16.29 7.53 -30.14
N GLU A 56 -17.41 7.19 -29.52
CA GLU A 56 -18.74 7.74 -29.79
C GLU A 56 -19.35 8.24 -28.48
N ILE A 57 -19.72 9.51 -28.41
CA ILE A 57 -20.30 10.11 -27.19
C ILE A 57 -21.58 9.38 -26.72
N LYS A 58 -22.33 8.79 -27.64
CA LYS A 58 -23.54 8.03 -27.35
C LYS A 58 -23.29 6.75 -26.55
N ARG A 59 -22.04 6.26 -26.54
CA ARG A 59 -21.61 5.05 -25.83
C ARG A 59 -21.09 5.33 -24.42
N MET A 60 -21.04 6.60 -24.04
CA MET A 60 -20.63 6.95 -22.68
C MET A 60 -21.68 6.53 -21.67
N SER A 61 -21.22 5.91 -20.59
CA SER A 61 -22.05 5.61 -19.42
C SER A 61 -22.38 6.92 -18.70
N LEU A 62 -23.68 7.19 -18.54
CA LEU A 62 -24.16 8.35 -17.75
C LEU A 62 -24.28 8.04 -16.26
N GLY A 63 -24.11 6.79 -15.86
CA GLY A 63 -24.12 6.36 -14.45
C GLY A 63 -22.79 6.63 -13.78
N GLY A 64 -22.80 6.88 -12.46
CA GLY A 64 -21.58 6.93 -11.66
C GLY A 64 -20.97 5.52 -11.57
N PRO A 65 -19.78 5.27 -12.14
CA PRO A 65 -19.16 3.95 -12.06
C PRO A 65 -18.69 3.65 -10.63
N ILE A 66 -18.75 2.37 -10.26
CA ILE A 66 -18.19 1.90 -9.00
C ILE A 66 -16.73 1.51 -9.23
N PHE A 67 -15.84 2.09 -8.46
CA PHE A 67 -14.43 1.72 -8.51
C PHE A 67 -14.21 0.35 -7.85
N ASP A 68 -13.71 -0.60 -8.64
CA ASP A 68 -13.41 -1.97 -8.20
C ASP A 68 -11.91 -2.24 -8.32
N ILE A 69 -11.22 -2.27 -7.19
CA ILE A 69 -9.79 -2.53 -7.12
C ILE A 69 -9.43 -3.97 -7.54
N ALA A 70 -10.34 -4.93 -7.32
CA ALA A 70 -10.10 -6.31 -7.74
C ALA A 70 -10.10 -6.41 -9.27
N LYS A 71 -11.03 -5.71 -9.93
CA LYS A 71 -11.06 -5.61 -11.40
C LYS A 71 -9.83 -4.90 -11.94
N LEU A 72 -9.37 -3.83 -11.30
CA LEU A 72 -8.14 -3.14 -11.69
C LEU A 72 -6.92 -4.05 -11.53
N LYS A 73 -6.80 -4.78 -10.41
CA LYS A 73 -5.72 -5.77 -10.20
C LYS A 73 -5.73 -6.86 -11.27
N TRP A 74 -6.91 -7.40 -11.59
CA TRP A 74 -7.06 -8.38 -12.65
C TRP A 74 -6.59 -7.84 -14.00
N LEU A 75 -7.03 -6.64 -14.38
CA LEU A 75 -6.63 -5.98 -15.62
C LEU A 75 -5.12 -5.72 -15.67
N ASN A 76 -4.55 -5.21 -14.59
CA ASN A 76 -3.11 -5.01 -14.47
C ASN A 76 -2.32 -6.30 -14.66
N GLY A 77 -2.78 -7.39 -14.05
CA GLY A 77 -2.19 -8.72 -14.26
C GLY A 77 -2.23 -9.19 -15.72
N ARG A 78 -3.31 -8.86 -16.46
CA ARG A 78 -3.41 -9.13 -17.90
C ARG A 78 -2.38 -8.32 -18.69
N TYR A 79 -2.18 -7.02 -18.37
CA TYR A 79 -1.14 -6.21 -18.99
C TYR A 79 0.26 -6.77 -18.75
N LEU A 80 0.58 -7.12 -17.50
CA LEU A 80 1.89 -7.69 -17.14
C LEU A 80 2.20 -9.00 -17.89
N ARG A 81 1.20 -9.86 -18.09
CA ARG A 81 1.40 -11.19 -18.69
C ARG A 81 1.24 -11.23 -20.21
N GLU A 82 0.41 -10.35 -20.79
CA GLU A 82 -0.04 -10.49 -22.18
C GLU A 82 0.36 -9.33 -23.07
N LYS A 83 0.64 -8.15 -22.49
CA LYS A 83 0.92 -6.93 -23.26
C LYS A 83 2.35 -6.43 -23.15
N LEU A 84 3.02 -6.72 -22.03
CA LEU A 84 4.41 -6.34 -21.81
C LEU A 84 5.34 -7.50 -22.16
N THR A 85 6.51 -7.17 -22.70
CA THR A 85 7.57 -8.14 -22.85
C THR A 85 8.24 -8.43 -21.51
N ARG A 86 8.98 -9.54 -21.41
CA ARG A 86 9.75 -9.87 -20.21
C ARG A 86 10.75 -8.75 -19.86
N GLU A 87 11.37 -8.18 -20.87
CA GLU A 87 12.35 -7.10 -20.78
C GLU A 87 11.70 -5.82 -20.26
N ASP A 88 10.47 -5.49 -20.74
CA ASP A 88 9.70 -4.36 -20.23
C ASP A 88 9.34 -4.54 -18.75
N VAL A 89 8.89 -5.73 -18.37
CA VAL A 89 8.55 -6.03 -16.97
C VAL A 89 9.79 -5.90 -16.09
N LEU A 90 10.94 -6.48 -16.50
CA LEU A 90 12.18 -6.39 -15.75
C LEU A 90 12.63 -4.93 -15.57
N ARG A 91 12.66 -4.16 -16.66
CA ARG A 91 13.01 -2.73 -16.62
C ARG A 91 12.12 -1.97 -15.65
N ARG A 92 10.79 -2.14 -15.75
CA ARG A 92 9.81 -1.45 -14.90
C ARG A 92 9.93 -1.86 -13.42
N MET A 93 10.22 -3.12 -13.14
CA MET A 93 10.51 -3.57 -11.76
C MET A 93 11.74 -2.88 -11.18
N MET A 94 12.81 -2.76 -11.97
CA MET A 94 14.02 -2.06 -11.55
C MET A 94 13.78 -0.56 -11.34
N GLU A 95 12.98 0.08 -12.20
CA GLU A 95 12.61 1.49 -12.06
C GLU A 95 11.68 1.73 -10.86
N TRP A 96 10.86 0.76 -10.50
CA TRP A 96 9.87 0.87 -9.43
C TRP A 96 10.52 0.86 -8.03
N LYS A 97 10.89 -0.30 -7.51
CA LYS A 97 11.42 -0.43 -6.12
C LYS A 97 12.79 -1.10 -6.04
N ALA A 98 13.32 -1.61 -7.13
CA ALA A 98 14.67 -2.17 -7.18
C ALA A 98 15.73 -1.17 -7.67
N ASN A 99 15.40 0.12 -7.72
CA ASN A 99 16.35 1.14 -8.14
C ASN A 99 17.29 1.54 -6.99
N PRO A 100 18.52 1.98 -7.31
CA PRO A 100 19.53 2.34 -6.30
C PRO A 100 19.07 3.45 -5.35
N GLN A 101 18.26 4.42 -5.83
CA GLN A 101 17.79 5.54 -5.02
C GLN A 101 16.85 5.06 -3.91
N PHE A 102 15.96 4.12 -4.21
CA PHE A 102 15.06 3.52 -3.23
C PHE A 102 15.82 2.61 -2.27
N LEU A 103 16.68 1.74 -2.79
CA LEU A 103 17.49 0.83 -1.98
C LEU A 103 18.40 1.60 -1.02
N ASN A 104 19.04 2.70 -1.44
CA ASN A 104 19.85 3.55 -0.58
C ASN A 104 19.08 4.18 0.59
N LYS A 105 17.77 4.39 0.47
CA LYS A 105 16.94 4.85 1.59
C LYS A 105 16.66 3.74 2.60
N ILE A 106 16.54 2.50 2.14
CA ILE A 106 16.21 1.34 2.98
C ILE A 106 17.44 0.73 3.64
N LEU A 107 18.54 0.65 2.91
CA LEU A 107 19.77 -0.01 3.38
C LEU A 107 20.22 0.43 4.77
N PRO A 108 20.25 1.73 5.14
CA PRO A 108 20.65 2.14 6.49
C PRO A 108 19.80 1.56 7.60
N LEU A 109 18.52 1.22 7.30
CA LEU A 109 17.59 0.61 8.25
C LEU A 109 17.78 -0.91 8.36
N ALA A 110 18.16 -1.55 7.27
CA ALA A 110 18.33 -3.01 7.20
C ALA A 110 19.75 -3.47 7.58
N LEU A 111 20.78 -2.75 7.12
CA LEU A 111 22.20 -3.13 7.26
C LEU A 111 22.64 -3.57 8.67
N PRO A 112 22.22 -2.91 9.75
CA PRO A 112 22.60 -3.34 11.10
C PRO A 112 22.07 -4.72 11.52
N ARG A 113 21.14 -5.28 10.71
CA ARG A 113 20.47 -6.56 10.98
C ARG A 113 20.72 -7.62 9.92
N LEU A 114 21.46 -7.26 8.85
CA LEU A 114 21.81 -8.19 7.78
C LEU A 114 23.01 -9.04 8.19
N GLU A 115 22.83 -10.35 8.14
CA GLU A 115 23.94 -11.31 8.18
C GLU A 115 24.25 -11.83 6.77
N THR A 116 23.19 -11.98 5.95
CA THR A 116 23.29 -12.38 4.55
C THR A 116 22.38 -11.52 3.67
N PHE A 117 22.60 -11.50 2.35
CA PHE A 117 21.70 -10.78 1.43
C PHE A 117 20.28 -11.33 1.42
N SER A 118 20.09 -12.61 1.73
CA SER A 118 18.74 -13.20 1.81
C SER A 118 17.88 -12.62 2.93
N ASP A 119 18.49 -12.08 3.97
CA ASP A 119 17.80 -11.45 5.10
C ASP A 119 17.14 -10.13 4.71
N PHE A 120 17.62 -9.51 3.62
CA PHE A 120 17.11 -8.21 3.18
C PHE A 120 15.61 -8.23 2.88
N PHE A 121 15.15 -9.21 2.13
CA PHE A 121 13.74 -9.27 1.71
C PHE A 121 12.76 -9.41 2.88
N PRO A 122 12.94 -10.32 3.83
CA PRO A 122 12.10 -10.37 5.03
C PRO A 122 12.13 -9.09 5.85
N LEU A 123 13.32 -8.48 6.02
CA LEU A 123 13.46 -7.23 6.78
C LEU A 123 12.86 -6.01 6.10
N ALA A 124 12.90 -5.96 4.76
CA ALA A 124 12.43 -4.84 3.97
C ALA A 124 10.99 -5.03 3.42
N GLN A 125 10.38 -6.18 3.63
CA GLN A 125 9.09 -6.56 3.02
C GLN A 125 8.01 -5.51 3.24
N PHE A 126 7.91 -4.94 4.43
CA PHE A 126 6.90 -3.92 4.75
C PHE A 126 7.14 -2.57 4.04
N LEU A 127 8.37 -2.29 3.61
CA LEU A 127 8.72 -1.12 2.79
C LEU A 127 8.49 -1.36 1.30
N LEU A 128 8.45 -2.64 0.89
CA LEU A 128 8.22 -3.06 -0.49
C LEU A 128 6.74 -3.23 -0.82
N ASN A 129 5.91 -3.54 0.18
CA ASN A 129 4.48 -3.77 0.04
C ASN A 129 3.69 -2.56 0.58
N ASP A 130 2.54 -2.27 -0.01
CA ASP A 130 1.68 -1.15 0.44
C ASP A 130 1.00 -1.43 1.78
N VAL A 131 0.56 -2.67 1.96
CA VAL A 131 -0.07 -3.14 3.21
C VAL A 131 0.60 -4.44 3.60
N PRO A 132 1.16 -4.53 4.79
CA PRO A 132 1.74 -5.77 5.28
C PRO A 132 0.63 -6.80 5.49
N ASN A 133 0.92 -8.05 5.12
CA ASN A 133 0.08 -9.17 5.52
C ASN A 133 0.36 -9.47 6.98
N TYR A 134 -0.66 -9.47 7.81
CA TYR A 134 -0.55 -9.86 9.22
C TYR A 134 -1.75 -10.72 9.63
N GLU A 135 -1.54 -11.58 10.60
CA GLU A 135 -2.60 -12.29 11.28
C GLU A 135 -3.18 -11.41 12.38
N VAL A 136 -4.50 -11.32 12.45
CA VAL A 136 -5.20 -10.45 13.41
C VAL A 136 -4.80 -10.78 14.85
N ASP A 137 -4.54 -12.05 15.14
CA ASP A 137 -4.19 -12.53 16.48
C ASP A 137 -2.86 -11.98 16.99
N ILE A 138 -1.91 -11.66 16.08
CA ILE A 138 -0.63 -11.08 16.48
C ILE A 138 -0.70 -9.56 16.63
N LEU A 139 -1.73 -8.91 16.06
CA LEU A 139 -1.87 -7.47 16.09
C LEU A 139 -2.02 -6.91 17.50
N ALA A 140 -2.76 -7.61 18.34
CA ALA A 140 -2.99 -7.18 19.73
C ALA A 140 -1.73 -7.26 20.59
N GLY A 141 -0.75 -8.11 20.23
CA GLY A 141 0.44 -8.36 21.04
C GLY A 141 0.08 -8.92 22.42
N LYS A 142 0.39 -8.15 23.48
CA LYS A 142 0.04 -8.48 24.87
C LYS A 142 -1.16 -7.70 25.41
N LEU A 143 -1.81 -6.90 24.57
CA LEU A 143 -3.01 -6.15 24.94
C LEU A 143 -4.27 -6.95 24.61
N GLU A 144 -5.34 -6.68 25.34
CA GLU A 144 -6.66 -7.11 24.93
C GLU A 144 -6.99 -6.53 23.55
N PRO A 145 -7.65 -7.29 22.64
CA PRO A 145 -7.93 -6.83 21.28
C PRO A 145 -8.62 -5.47 21.19
N GLY A 146 -9.58 -5.22 22.10
CA GLY A 146 -10.29 -3.95 22.19
C GLY A 146 -9.37 -2.77 22.56
N MET A 147 -8.42 -3.00 23.47
CA MET A 147 -7.42 -2.01 23.88
C MET A 147 -6.41 -1.75 22.75
N ALA A 148 -5.95 -2.79 22.07
CA ALA A 148 -5.07 -2.66 20.92
C ALA A 148 -5.72 -1.83 19.80
N ALA A 149 -6.98 -2.11 19.46
CA ALA A 149 -7.74 -1.34 18.48
C ALA A 149 -7.90 0.12 18.90
N LYS A 150 -8.18 0.39 20.18
CA LYS A 150 -8.29 1.75 20.72
C LYS A 150 -6.97 2.52 20.59
N VAL A 151 -5.87 1.93 21.00
CA VAL A 151 -4.52 2.53 20.93
C VAL A 151 -4.13 2.84 19.49
N LEU A 152 -4.35 1.91 18.57
CA LEU A 152 -4.09 2.11 17.14
C LEU A 152 -4.96 3.24 16.56
N LYS A 153 -6.23 3.33 16.96
CA LYS A 153 -7.13 4.39 16.49
C LYS A 153 -6.74 5.77 16.99
N ILE A 154 -6.31 5.87 18.25
CA ILE A 154 -5.79 7.12 18.80
C ILE A 154 -4.53 7.56 18.03
N ALA A 155 -3.63 6.61 17.77
CA ALA A 155 -2.41 6.94 17.05
C ALA A 155 -2.66 7.35 15.60
N GLU A 156 -3.57 6.68 14.88
CA GLU A 156 -3.99 7.08 13.53
C GLU A 156 -4.41 8.55 13.52
N TRP A 157 -5.29 8.93 14.45
CA TRP A 157 -5.81 10.29 14.54
C TRP A 157 -4.75 11.33 14.90
N GLU A 158 -3.83 11.02 15.81
CA GLU A 158 -2.73 11.92 16.20
C GLU A 158 -1.68 12.02 15.08
N LEU A 159 -1.35 10.91 14.41
CA LEU A 159 -0.39 10.88 13.30
C LEU A 159 -0.87 11.70 12.10
N GLU A 160 -2.17 11.68 11.77
CA GLU A 160 -2.75 12.50 10.70
C GLU A 160 -2.58 14.01 10.95
N ARG A 161 -2.45 14.42 12.20
CA ARG A 161 -2.31 15.81 12.62
C ARG A 161 -0.88 16.23 12.90
N MET A 162 0.05 15.29 12.90
CA MET A 162 1.45 15.55 13.17
C MET A 162 2.07 16.37 12.03
N PRO A 163 2.60 17.57 12.30
CA PRO A 163 3.11 18.45 11.26
C PRO A 163 4.38 17.94 10.59
N ALA A 164 5.18 17.15 11.30
CA ALA A 164 6.40 16.54 10.81
C ALA A 164 6.67 15.20 11.51
N TRP A 165 6.94 14.17 10.73
CA TRP A 165 7.28 12.84 11.24
C TRP A 165 8.77 12.78 11.51
N ASN A 166 9.14 12.92 12.78
CA ASN A 166 10.51 12.77 13.26
C ASN A 166 10.52 11.88 14.51
N ARG A 167 11.73 11.46 14.91
CA ARG A 167 11.92 10.52 16.02
C ARG A 167 11.36 11.06 17.33
N GLU A 168 11.64 12.32 17.63
CA GLU A 168 11.23 12.99 18.88
C GLU A 168 9.71 13.10 18.95
N GLY A 169 9.06 13.55 17.88
CA GLY A 169 7.61 13.67 17.79
C GLY A 169 6.91 12.32 17.94
N LEU A 170 7.39 11.29 17.24
CA LEU A 170 6.85 9.93 17.36
C LEU A 170 7.03 9.35 18.77
N SER A 171 8.21 9.54 19.37
CA SER A 171 8.47 9.08 20.75
C SER A 171 7.54 9.77 21.75
N SER A 172 7.35 11.08 21.63
CA SER A 172 6.45 11.85 22.49
C SER A 172 5.00 11.42 22.33
N LEU A 173 4.57 11.16 21.10
CA LEU A 173 3.23 10.67 20.79
C LEU A 173 2.97 9.32 21.46
N PHE A 174 3.86 8.34 21.30
CA PHE A 174 3.69 7.03 21.91
C PHE A 174 3.74 7.09 23.44
N GLN A 175 4.58 7.94 24.00
CA GLN A 175 4.61 8.14 25.46
C GLN A 175 3.29 8.75 25.93
N LYS A 176 2.76 9.79 25.27
CA LYS A 176 1.47 10.40 25.57
C LYS A 176 0.33 9.36 25.56
N ILE A 177 0.30 8.50 24.53
CA ILE A 177 -0.72 7.45 24.45
C ILE A 177 -0.56 6.46 25.63
N ALA A 178 0.66 6.05 25.96
CA ALA A 178 0.93 5.14 27.06
C ALA A 178 0.46 5.73 28.40
N ASP A 179 0.78 6.98 28.67
CA ASP A 179 0.41 7.69 29.90
C ASP A 179 -1.12 7.87 29.99
N THR A 180 -1.78 8.23 28.86
CA THR A 180 -3.23 8.45 28.82
C THR A 180 -4.03 7.18 29.07
N GLU A 181 -3.54 6.04 28.57
CA GLU A 181 -4.20 4.74 28.71
C GLU A 181 -3.67 3.94 29.92
N GLU A 182 -2.84 4.55 30.76
CA GLU A 182 -2.21 3.92 31.93
C GLU A 182 -1.45 2.62 31.60
N LEU A 183 -0.82 2.59 30.41
CA LEU A 183 -0.06 1.46 29.89
C LEU A 183 1.44 1.78 29.86
N LYS A 184 2.26 0.73 29.82
CA LYS A 184 3.69 0.87 29.59
C LYS A 184 3.98 0.95 28.09
N LEU A 185 4.96 1.75 27.70
CA LEU A 185 5.37 1.89 26.30
C LEU A 185 5.63 0.53 25.61
N LYS A 186 6.26 -0.41 26.34
CA LYS A 186 6.49 -1.78 25.85
C LYS A 186 5.23 -2.62 25.58
N GLN A 187 4.08 -2.19 26.06
CA GLN A 187 2.81 -2.86 25.81
C GLN A 187 2.11 -2.30 24.57
N ILE A 188 2.23 -0.99 24.33
CA ILE A 188 1.58 -0.33 23.20
C ILE A 188 2.38 -0.43 21.90
N LEU A 189 3.72 -0.51 21.94
CA LEU A 189 4.55 -0.54 20.73
C LEU A 189 4.34 -1.79 19.84
N PRO A 190 4.18 -3.02 20.36
CA PRO A 190 3.99 -4.20 19.52
C PRO A 190 2.83 -4.10 18.53
N PRO A 191 1.62 -3.64 18.88
CA PRO A 191 0.53 -3.40 17.94
C PRO A 191 0.92 -2.47 16.79
N PHE A 192 1.70 -1.41 17.04
CA PHE A 192 2.18 -0.51 15.99
C PHE A 192 3.19 -1.18 15.07
N PHE A 193 4.14 -1.93 15.63
CA PHE A 193 5.09 -2.66 14.80
C PHE A 193 4.38 -3.65 13.89
N VAL A 194 3.41 -4.40 14.40
CA VAL A 194 2.64 -5.34 13.59
C VAL A 194 1.82 -4.60 12.53
N ALA A 195 1.14 -3.51 12.89
CA ALA A 195 0.34 -2.73 11.95
C ALA A 195 1.16 -2.15 10.80
N VAL A 196 2.43 -1.73 11.07
CA VAL A 196 3.31 -1.12 10.06
C VAL A 196 4.10 -2.16 9.29
N SER A 197 4.62 -3.20 9.95
CA SER A 197 5.57 -4.13 9.34
C SER A 197 5.01 -5.53 9.07
N GLY A 198 3.81 -5.84 9.51
CA GLY A 198 3.21 -7.18 9.42
C GLY A 198 3.79 -8.18 10.42
N SER A 199 4.76 -7.77 11.24
CA SER A 199 5.43 -8.65 12.20
C SER A 199 5.84 -7.89 13.46
N CYS A 200 6.00 -8.60 14.57
CA CYS A 200 6.56 -8.02 15.78
C CYS A 200 8.10 -8.00 15.67
N LEU A 201 8.64 -6.90 15.16
CA LEU A 201 10.10 -6.72 14.93
C LEU A 201 10.95 -6.90 16.20
N LEU A 202 10.32 -6.90 17.40
CA LEU A 202 11.02 -7.13 18.66
C LEU A 202 11.50 -8.58 18.84
N TYR A 203 10.95 -9.53 18.06
CA TYR A 203 11.31 -10.96 18.14
C TYR A 203 12.28 -11.41 17.06
N THR A 204 12.65 -10.54 16.13
CA THR A 204 13.59 -10.85 15.03
C THR A 204 15.03 -10.48 15.34
N SER A 205 15.35 -10.01 16.56
CA SER A 205 16.74 -9.92 16.99
C SER A 205 17.19 -11.33 17.41
N PRO A 206 18.23 -11.90 16.78
CA PRO A 206 18.86 -13.07 17.35
C PRO A 206 19.29 -12.70 18.79
N SER A 207 18.90 -13.53 19.75
CA SER A 207 19.49 -13.43 21.10
C SER A 207 21.00 -13.60 20.97
N PRO A 208 21.81 -12.76 21.63
CA PRO A 208 23.25 -12.95 21.68
C PRO A 208 23.63 -14.29 22.28
#